data_fa48bb7a661af610ccaae1993336cda1
#
_entry.id   fa48bb7a661af610ccaae1993336cda1
#
_cell.length_a   1.000
_cell.length_b   1.000
_cell.length_c   1.000
_cell.angle_alpha   90.00
_cell.angle_beta   90.00
_cell.angle_gamma   90.00
#
_symmetry.space_group_name_H-M   'P 1'
#
loop_
_entity.id
_entity.type
_entity.pdbx_description
1 polymer ?
#
loop_
_entity_poly.entity_id
_entity_poly.type
_entity_poly.pdbx_seq_one_letter_code
_entity_poly.pdbx_strand_id
1 'polypeptide(L)'
;MKNPLRYQMTEYDCGPTSMLNAVSYLFQREEIPPEIVRSIMLYCLDCFGSDGTSGKCGTSCMAMMFLSNWINSFGQTGHLPISSKYLSGQSVNFSQNSALRDALRRDGAAVVRVDLEGWHYVLLTHICGDQIFLFDPYYRAEPFSDGALQMVADHQTEYNRIIPVRYLEKTVQDVYAFGPVEGREAIILFNDETVLTEDKTVEYII
;
A
#
# COMPACT_ATOMS: atom_id res chain seq x y z
N MET A 1 18.95 6.81 -5.84
CA MET A 1 17.92 7.61 -6.62
C MET A 1 16.54 6.98 -6.43
N LYS A 2 15.49 7.75 -6.11
CA LYS A 2 14.11 7.24 -5.99
C LYS A 2 13.55 6.85 -7.37
N ASN A 3 12.88 5.70 -7.44
CA ASN A 3 12.11 5.32 -8.63
C ASN A 3 10.76 6.06 -8.67
N PRO A 4 10.29 6.46 -9.85
CA PRO A 4 8.88 6.79 -10.03
C PRO A 4 7.99 5.60 -9.67
N LEU A 5 6.87 5.85 -9.00
CA LEU A 5 5.87 4.83 -8.75
C LEU A 5 5.16 4.45 -10.05
N ARG A 6 4.71 3.21 -10.16
CA ARG A 6 4.27 2.61 -11.41
C ARG A 6 2.76 2.40 -11.42
N TYR A 7 2.20 2.56 -12.59
CA TYR A 7 0.85 2.10 -12.88
C TYR A 7 0.84 0.59 -13.13
N GLN A 8 -0.27 -0.06 -12.82
CA GLN A 8 -0.47 -1.47 -13.13
C GLN A 8 -0.48 -1.71 -14.65
N MET A 9 -0.06 -2.90 -15.05
CA MET A 9 0.06 -3.28 -16.46
C MET A 9 -1.21 -3.96 -16.99
N THR A 10 -1.97 -4.59 -16.10
CA THR A 10 -3.21 -5.32 -16.41
C THR A 10 -4.31 -4.92 -15.44
N GLU A 11 -5.54 -5.37 -15.67
CA GLU A 11 -6.67 -5.13 -14.75
C GLU A 11 -6.55 -5.86 -13.40
N TYR A 12 -5.55 -6.74 -13.23
CA TYR A 12 -5.47 -7.69 -12.11
C TYR A 12 -4.27 -7.48 -11.19
N ASP A 13 -3.27 -6.69 -11.59
CA ASP A 13 -1.99 -6.58 -10.88
C ASP A 13 -1.87 -5.36 -9.96
N CYS A 14 -3.00 -4.82 -9.47
CA CYS A 14 -2.99 -3.73 -8.48
C CYS A 14 -2.25 -4.12 -7.18
N GLY A 15 -2.42 -5.37 -6.71
CA GLY A 15 -1.76 -5.89 -5.52
C GLY A 15 -0.23 -5.89 -5.63
N PRO A 16 0.38 -6.65 -6.56
CA PRO A 16 1.83 -6.65 -6.75
C PRO A 16 2.38 -5.26 -7.09
N THR A 17 1.67 -4.47 -7.90
CA THR A 17 2.12 -3.12 -8.24
C THR A 17 2.15 -2.21 -7.01
N SER A 18 1.12 -2.24 -6.14
CA SER A 18 1.11 -1.45 -4.90
C SER A 18 2.20 -1.90 -3.94
N MET A 19 2.49 -3.20 -3.83
CA MET A 19 3.59 -3.71 -3.01
C MET A 19 4.97 -3.26 -3.55
N LEU A 20 5.20 -3.34 -4.86
CA LEU A 20 6.42 -2.83 -5.49
C LEU A 20 6.57 -1.32 -5.34
N ASN A 21 5.46 -0.58 -5.43
CA ASN A 21 5.44 0.85 -5.19
C ASN A 21 5.78 1.19 -3.74
N ALA A 22 5.29 0.42 -2.76
CA ALA A 22 5.65 0.61 -1.35
C ALA A 22 7.15 0.44 -1.11
N VAL A 23 7.77 -0.59 -1.67
CA VAL A 23 9.23 -0.78 -1.60
C VAL A 23 9.97 0.35 -2.31
N SER A 24 9.51 0.78 -3.49
CA SER A 24 10.12 1.89 -4.24
C SER A 24 9.98 3.24 -3.53
N TYR A 25 8.91 3.42 -2.76
CA TYR A 25 8.70 4.61 -1.92
C TYR A 25 9.66 4.64 -0.73
N LEU A 26 9.85 3.51 -0.05
CA LEU A 26 10.66 3.42 1.16
C LEU A 26 12.17 3.42 0.87
N PHE A 27 12.62 2.82 -0.23
CA PHE A 27 14.04 2.59 -0.52
C PHE A 27 14.51 3.29 -1.79
N GLN A 28 15.82 3.55 -1.88
CA GLN A 28 16.45 3.96 -3.12
C GLN A 28 16.54 2.76 -4.06
N ARG A 29 16.57 3.02 -5.37
CA ARG A 29 16.65 1.98 -6.41
C ARG A 29 17.80 1.00 -6.18
N GLU A 30 18.94 1.54 -5.78
CA GLU A 30 20.20 0.81 -5.60
C GLU A 30 20.18 -0.12 -4.39
N GLU A 31 19.26 0.10 -3.44
CA GLU A 31 19.11 -0.68 -2.21
C GLU A 31 18.19 -1.89 -2.40
N ILE A 32 17.29 -1.84 -3.41
CA ILE A 32 16.25 -2.86 -3.59
C ILE A 32 16.82 -4.12 -4.22
N PRO A 33 16.91 -5.24 -3.49
CA PRO A 33 17.41 -6.50 -4.04
C PRO A 33 16.35 -7.15 -4.96
N PRO A 34 16.81 -7.82 -6.05
CA PRO A 34 15.90 -8.44 -7.02
C PRO A 34 15.01 -9.53 -6.42
N GLU A 35 15.41 -10.13 -5.31
CA GLU A 35 14.65 -11.16 -4.59
C GLU A 35 13.31 -10.64 -4.08
N ILE A 36 13.25 -9.40 -3.60
CA ILE A 36 11.98 -8.76 -3.17
C ILE A 36 11.04 -8.60 -4.38
N VAL A 37 11.55 -8.06 -5.48
CA VAL A 37 10.76 -7.86 -6.70
C VAL A 37 10.21 -9.18 -7.21
N ARG A 38 11.09 -10.20 -7.29
CA ARG A 38 10.70 -11.55 -7.73
C ARG A 38 9.61 -12.16 -6.84
N SER A 39 9.77 -12.06 -5.53
CA SER A 39 8.82 -12.68 -4.59
C SER A 39 7.46 -11.99 -4.61
N ILE A 40 7.42 -10.66 -4.68
CA ILE A 40 6.16 -9.92 -4.83
C ILE A 40 5.42 -10.37 -6.10
N MET A 41 6.10 -10.39 -7.24
CA MET A 41 5.48 -10.77 -8.52
C MET A 41 5.04 -12.25 -8.54
N LEU A 42 5.80 -13.14 -7.89
CA LEU A 42 5.51 -14.57 -7.88
C LEU A 42 4.26 -14.92 -7.06
N TYR A 43 4.05 -14.25 -5.93
CA TYR A 43 3.04 -14.67 -4.95
C TYR A 43 1.75 -13.84 -4.99
N CYS A 44 1.72 -12.70 -5.65
CA CYS A 44 0.56 -11.80 -5.60
C CYS A 44 -0.56 -12.07 -6.61
N LEU A 45 -0.36 -12.86 -7.65
CA LEU A 45 -1.42 -13.19 -8.62
C LEU A 45 -1.88 -14.64 -8.41
N ASP A 46 -2.38 -14.92 -7.22
CA ASP A 46 -2.70 -16.25 -6.74
C ASP A 46 -4.17 -16.66 -6.93
N CYS A 47 -5.06 -15.71 -7.18
CA CYS A 47 -6.48 -16.00 -7.31
C CYS A 47 -6.83 -16.68 -8.65
N PHE A 48 -7.78 -17.62 -8.56
CA PHE A 48 -8.36 -18.30 -9.71
C PHE A 48 -9.75 -17.77 -9.99
N GLY A 49 -10.08 -17.61 -11.27
CA GLY A 49 -11.45 -17.33 -11.69
C GLY A 49 -12.38 -18.53 -11.46
N SER A 50 -13.68 -18.28 -11.49
CA SER A 50 -14.69 -19.34 -11.38
C SER A 50 -14.60 -20.38 -12.53
N ASP A 51 -13.95 -20.00 -13.62
CA ASP A 51 -13.62 -20.85 -14.78
C ASP A 51 -12.29 -21.60 -14.64
N GLY A 52 -11.59 -21.46 -13.52
CA GLY A 52 -10.27 -22.04 -13.26
C GLY A 52 -9.10 -21.29 -13.88
N THR A 53 -9.32 -20.12 -14.49
CA THR A 53 -8.25 -19.31 -15.07
C THR A 53 -7.42 -18.66 -13.97
N SER A 54 -6.11 -18.94 -13.97
CA SER A 54 -5.13 -18.36 -13.03
C SER A 54 -4.77 -16.92 -13.39
N GLY A 55 -4.52 -16.07 -12.37
CA GLY A 55 -3.98 -14.73 -12.52
C GLY A 55 -4.96 -13.66 -13.02
N LYS A 56 -6.22 -14.00 -13.24
CA LYS A 56 -7.27 -13.07 -13.69
C LYS A 56 -8.29 -12.69 -12.61
N CYS A 57 -7.96 -12.89 -11.35
CA CYS A 57 -8.82 -12.54 -10.21
C CYS A 57 -8.09 -11.74 -9.15
N GLY A 58 -6.93 -11.18 -9.51
CA GLY A 58 -6.15 -10.33 -8.63
C GLY A 58 -5.41 -11.09 -7.53
N THR A 59 -5.27 -10.44 -6.38
CA THR A 59 -4.47 -10.89 -5.24
C THR A 59 -5.38 -11.22 -4.06
N SER A 60 -5.19 -12.39 -3.46
CA SER A 60 -5.93 -12.79 -2.27
C SER A 60 -5.37 -12.15 -0.99
N CYS A 61 -6.19 -12.09 0.06
CA CYS A 61 -5.74 -11.71 1.40
C CYS A 61 -4.66 -12.67 1.95
N MET A 62 -4.71 -13.94 1.57
CA MET A 62 -3.71 -14.94 1.98
C MET A 62 -2.35 -14.64 1.36
N ALA A 63 -2.29 -14.26 0.08
CA ALA A 63 -1.06 -13.85 -0.58
C ALA A 63 -0.46 -12.61 0.08
N MET A 64 -1.28 -11.62 0.40
CA MET A 64 -0.83 -10.39 1.06
C MET A 64 -0.30 -10.67 2.49
N MET A 65 -0.99 -11.52 3.25
CA MET A 65 -0.52 -11.95 4.58
C MET A 65 0.80 -12.73 4.49
N PHE A 66 0.89 -13.67 3.53
CA PHE A 66 2.12 -14.42 3.27
C PHE A 66 3.28 -13.48 2.93
N LEU A 67 3.07 -12.54 2.01
CA LEU A 67 4.09 -11.57 1.62
C LEU A 67 4.55 -10.70 2.79
N SER A 68 3.63 -10.22 3.63
CA SER A 68 3.99 -9.46 4.82
C SER A 68 4.93 -10.26 5.74
N ASN A 69 4.61 -11.53 5.99
CA ASN A 69 5.46 -12.40 6.80
C ASN A 69 6.80 -12.70 6.12
N TRP A 70 6.79 -12.94 4.79
CA TRP A 70 8.01 -13.18 4.03
C TRP A 70 8.94 -11.96 4.05
N ILE A 71 8.40 -10.74 3.86
CA ILE A 71 9.15 -9.48 3.91
C ILE A 71 9.81 -9.29 5.28
N ASN A 72 9.07 -9.54 6.37
CA ASN A 72 9.63 -9.51 7.71
C ASN A 72 10.80 -10.48 7.89
N SER A 73 10.63 -11.72 7.44
CA SER A 73 11.69 -12.72 7.52
C SER A 73 12.90 -12.34 6.67
N PHE A 74 12.66 -11.75 5.50
CA PHE A 74 13.72 -11.25 4.63
C PHE A 74 14.48 -10.08 5.28
N GLY A 75 13.77 -9.12 5.89
CA GLY A 75 14.39 -8.01 6.62
C GLY A 75 15.31 -8.49 7.74
N GLN A 76 14.92 -9.54 8.47
CA GLN A 76 15.75 -10.14 9.53
C GLN A 76 17.06 -10.77 9.02
N THR A 77 17.18 -11.05 7.74
CA THR A 77 18.46 -11.52 7.16
C THR A 77 19.51 -10.42 6.99
N GLY A 78 19.12 -9.16 7.17
CA GLY A 78 19.98 -7.98 7.02
C GLY A 78 20.31 -7.58 5.58
N HIS A 79 19.65 -8.19 4.59
CA HIS A 79 19.83 -7.81 3.17
C HIS A 79 19.10 -6.52 2.76
N LEU A 80 18.08 -6.16 3.50
CA LEU A 80 17.36 -4.90 3.38
C LEU A 80 16.72 -4.59 4.75
N PRO A 81 16.86 -3.36 5.29
CA PRO A 81 16.27 -2.99 6.58
C PRO A 81 14.76 -2.70 6.42
N ILE A 82 13.99 -3.73 6.12
CA ILE A 82 12.55 -3.66 5.88
C ILE A 82 11.78 -4.47 6.93
N SER A 83 10.76 -3.86 7.50
CA SER A 83 9.77 -4.57 8.31
C SER A 83 8.36 -4.39 7.77
N SER A 84 7.47 -5.29 8.13
CA SER A 84 6.12 -5.33 7.64
C SER A 84 5.16 -5.86 8.70
N LYS A 85 3.91 -5.36 8.67
CA LYS A 85 2.83 -5.83 9.53
C LYS A 85 1.53 -5.94 8.76
N TYR A 86 0.95 -7.13 8.72
CA TYR A 86 -0.38 -7.36 8.18
C TYR A 86 -1.46 -6.97 9.19
N LEU A 87 -2.48 -6.26 8.73
CA LEU A 87 -3.66 -5.86 9.49
C LEU A 87 -4.91 -6.37 8.79
N SER A 88 -5.94 -6.73 9.57
CA SER A 88 -7.24 -7.12 9.03
C SER A 88 -8.38 -6.69 9.94
N GLY A 89 -9.58 -6.65 9.40
CA GLY A 89 -10.80 -6.37 10.13
C GLY A 89 -10.77 -5.01 10.84
N GLN A 90 -11.11 -5.02 12.12
CA GLN A 90 -11.19 -3.81 12.95
C GLN A 90 -9.86 -3.07 13.11
N SER A 91 -8.72 -3.73 12.88
CA SER A 91 -7.40 -3.09 12.96
C SER A 91 -7.13 -2.14 11.78
N VAL A 92 -7.92 -2.23 10.71
CA VAL A 92 -7.81 -1.36 9.53
C VAL A 92 -8.77 -0.18 9.68
N ASN A 93 -8.27 0.90 10.25
CA ASN A 93 -9.01 2.14 10.48
C ASN A 93 -8.06 3.34 10.62
N PHE A 94 -8.60 4.56 10.59
CA PHE A 94 -7.88 5.82 10.77
C PHE A 94 -8.25 6.56 12.07
N SER A 95 -8.68 5.84 13.11
CA SER A 95 -8.84 6.45 14.43
C SER A 95 -7.53 7.10 14.91
N GLN A 96 -7.60 7.96 15.90
CA GLN A 96 -6.46 8.77 16.32
C GLN A 96 -5.22 7.95 16.70
N ASN A 97 -5.42 6.76 17.28
CA ASN A 97 -4.35 5.85 17.71
C ASN A 97 -4.27 4.58 16.84
N SER A 98 -4.72 4.64 15.60
CA SER A 98 -4.67 3.49 14.72
C SER A 98 -3.26 3.22 14.18
N ALA A 99 -2.95 1.95 13.93
CA ALA A 99 -1.68 1.54 13.36
C ALA A 99 -1.40 2.16 11.97
N LEU A 100 -2.45 2.36 11.16
CA LEU A 100 -2.30 3.01 9.84
C LEU A 100 -1.90 4.48 9.99
N ARG A 101 -2.57 5.21 10.88
CA ARG A 101 -2.25 6.63 11.13
C ARG A 101 -0.86 6.80 11.72
N ASP A 102 -0.47 5.95 12.66
CA ASP A 102 0.87 5.94 13.24
C ASP A 102 1.93 5.65 12.17
N ALA A 103 1.72 4.63 11.35
CA ALA A 103 2.67 4.27 10.29
C ALA A 103 2.93 5.44 9.32
N LEU A 104 1.86 6.08 8.82
CA LEU A 104 2.03 7.21 7.88
C LEU A 104 2.65 8.45 8.52
N ARG A 105 2.51 8.64 9.83
CA ARG A 105 3.18 9.74 10.56
C ARG A 105 4.66 9.48 10.81
N ARG A 106 5.07 8.23 10.75
CA ARG A 106 6.45 7.79 10.96
C ARG A 106 7.17 7.44 9.65
N ASP A 107 6.74 8.05 8.55
CA ASP A 107 7.27 7.85 7.20
C ASP A 107 7.24 6.39 6.72
N GLY A 108 6.35 5.58 7.30
CA GLY A 108 6.02 4.26 6.77
C GLY A 108 5.10 4.35 5.54
N ALA A 109 4.90 3.23 4.91
CA ALA A 109 3.98 3.04 3.80
C ALA A 109 2.88 2.04 4.18
N ALA A 110 1.69 2.17 3.61
CA ALA A 110 0.63 1.20 3.81
C ALA A 110 -0.03 0.81 2.48
N VAL A 111 0.01 -0.47 2.14
CA VAL A 111 -0.79 -1.01 1.04
C VAL A 111 -2.12 -1.45 1.61
N VAL A 112 -3.21 -0.88 1.12
CA VAL A 112 -4.56 -1.11 1.64
C VAL A 112 -5.49 -1.58 0.54
N ARG A 113 -6.46 -2.43 0.91
CA ARG A 113 -7.55 -2.82 0.02
C ARG A 113 -8.70 -1.83 0.15
N VAL A 114 -9.18 -1.33 -0.98
CA VAL A 114 -10.30 -0.40 -1.07
C VAL A 114 -11.27 -0.86 -2.14
N ASP A 115 -12.46 -0.25 -2.19
CA ASP A 115 -13.39 -0.41 -3.29
C ASP A 115 -13.12 0.63 -4.38
N LEU A 116 -12.99 0.18 -5.62
CA LEU A 116 -12.92 1.01 -6.83
C LEU A 116 -13.58 0.23 -7.97
N GLU A 117 -14.92 0.18 -7.98
CA GLU A 117 -15.70 -0.69 -8.88
C GLU A 117 -15.38 -2.18 -8.70
N GLY A 118 -14.96 -2.55 -7.48
CA GLY A 118 -14.46 -3.84 -7.05
C GLY A 118 -13.27 -3.70 -6.11
N TRP A 119 -12.78 -4.82 -5.56
CA TRP A 119 -11.65 -4.78 -4.65
C TRP A 119 -10.37 -4.39 -5.38
N HIS A 120 -9.68 -3.38 -4.83
CA HIS A 120 -8.51 -2.77 -5.42
C HIS A 120 -7.46 -2.45 -4.35
N TYR A 121 -6.18 -2.59 -4.66
CA TYR A 121 -5.08 -2.22 -3.76
C TYR A 121 -4.46 -0.89 -4.18
N VAL A 122 -4.25 -0.03 -3.19
CA VAL A 122 -3.56 1.26 -3.35
C VAL A 122 -2.47 1.42 -2.30
N LEU A 123 -1.49 2.26 -2.59
CA LEU A 123 -0.42 2.62 -1.66
C LEU A 123 -0.74 3.94 -0.97
N LEU A 124 -0.83 3.96 0.35
CA LEU A 124 -0.86 5.18 1.16
C LEU A 124 0.56 5.55 1.55
N THR A 125 0.94 6.81 1.34
CA THR A 125 2.30 7.30 1.56
C THR A 125 2.41 8.35 2.65
N HIS A 126 1.37 9.15 2.88
CA HIS A 126 1.42 10.22 3.85
C HIS A 126 0.02 10.58 4.37
N ILE A 127 -0.02 11.21 5.55
CA ILE A 127 -1.23 11.79 6.15
C ILE A 127 -0.96 13.20 6.65
N CYS A 128 -1.81 14.15 6.29
CA CYS A 128 -1.76 15.51 6.80
C CYS A 128 -3.16 15.94 7.27
N GLY A 129 -3.34 16.10 8.57
CA GLY A 129 -4.66 16.30 9.16
C GLY A 129 -5.61 15.15 8.85
N ASP A 130 -6.66 15.43 8.08
CA ASP A 130 -7.64 14.47 7.58
C ASP A 130 -7.50 14.17 6.08
N GLN A 131 -6.37 14.53 5.47
CA GLN A 131 -6.06 14.21 4.09
C GLN A 131 -5.06 13.05 4.03
N ILE A 132 -5.36 12.07 3.19
CA ILE A 132 -4.48 10.95 2.83
C ILE A 132 -3.90 11.21 1.45
N PHE A 133 -2.61 11.02 1.35
CA PHE A 133 -1.86 11.02 0.11
C PHE A 133 -1.62 9.58 -0.29
N LEU A 134 -2.06 9.21 -1.47
CA LEU A 134 -1.96 7.84 -1.94
C LEU A 134 -1.52 7.76 -3.41
N PHE A 135 -0.89 6.65 -3.75
CA PHE A 135 -0.65 6.30 -5.13
C PHE A 135 -1.59 5.15 -5.52
N ASP A 136 -2.49 5.48 -6.44
CA ASP A 136 -3.36 4.50 -7.08
C ASP A 136 -2.66 3.96 -8.33
N PRO A 137 -2.37 2.64 -8.41
CA PRO A 137 -1.74 2.05 -9.58
C PRO A 137 -2.68 2.00 -10.80
N TYR A 138 -3.99 2.19 -10.62
CA TYR A 138 -4.91 2.29 -11.74
C TYR A 138 -4.81 3.67 -12.42
N TYR A 139 -4.40 3.67 -13.69
CA TYR A 139 -4.32 4.90 -14.46
C TYR A 139 -5.72 5.42 -14.78
N ARG A 140 -6.00 6.66 -14.41
CA ARG A 140 -7.23 7.35 -14.71
C ARG A 140 -6.92 8.68 -15.41
N ALA A 141 -7.50 8.90 -16.58
CA ALA A 141 -7.35 10.16 -17.32
C ALA A 141 -8.34 11.23 -16.84
N GLU A 142 -9.57 10.82 -16.56
CA GLU A 142 -10.66 11.74 -16.22
C GLU A 142 -10.72 12.02 -14.71
N PRO A 143 -10.93 13.27 -14.30
CA PRO A 143 -11.14 13.63 -12.90
C PRO A 143 -12.36 12.92 -12.31
N PHE A 144 -12.34 12.74 -11.00
CA PHE A 144 -13.53 12.31 -10.28
C PHE A 144 -14.61 13.40 -10.34
N SER A 145 -15.87 13.00 -10.39
CA SER A 145 -17.01 13.92 -10.30
C SER A 145 -17.10 14.62 -8.94
N ASP A 146 -16.57 13.98 -7.89
CA ASP A 146 -16.43 14.55 -6.56
C ASP A 146 -15.09 15.28 -6.44
N GLY A 147 -15.13 16.60 -6.36
CA GLY A 147 -13.93 17.45 -6.22
C GLY A 147 -13.13 17.26 -4.94
N ALA A 148 -13.65 16.50 -3.96
CA ALA A 148 -12.88 16.12 -2.77
C ALA A 148 -11.82 15.02 -3.07
N LEU A 149 -11.97 14.28 -4.16
CA LEU A 149 -11.03 13.29 -4.65
C LEU A 149 -10.09 13.94 -5.68
N GLN A 150 -8.96 14.43 -5.22
CA GLN A 150 -8.03 15.18 -6.06
C GLN A 150 -7.07 14.28 -6.80
N MET A 151 -6.87 14.53 -8.09
CA MET A 151 -5.82 13.91 -8.91
C MET A 151 -4.60 14.83 -8.98
N VAL A 152 -3.42 14.24 -8.83
CA VAL A 152 -2.12 14.95 -8.78
C VAL A 152 -1.17 14.29 -9.78
N ALA A 153 -0.45 15.08 -10.58
CA ALA A 153 0.40 14.57 -11.66
C ALA A 153 1.90 14.83 -11.44
N ASP A 154 2.29 15.68 -10.53
CA ASP A 154 3.66 16.20 -10.35
C ASP A 154 4.44 15.55 -9.18
N HIS A 155 3.86 14.56 -8.48
CA HIS A 155 4.47 13.82 -7.38
C HIS A 155 4.68 12.34 -7.70
N GLN A 156 5.34 12.04 -8.82
CA GLN A 156 5.47 10.69 -9.37
C GLN A 156 6.20 9.68 -8.48
N THR A 157 6.95 10.13 -7.48
CA THR A 157 7.68 9.26 -6.54
C THR A 157 6.95 9.03 -5.22
N GLU A 158 5.77 9.67 -5.03
CA GLU A 158 5.10 9.69 -3.72
C GLU A 158 3.61 9.38 -3.82
N TYR A 159 2.84 10.17 -4.58
CA TYR A 159 1.39 10.01 -4.66
C TYR A 159 0.83 10.56 -5.98
N ASN A 160 -0.36 10.12 -6.34
CA ASN A 160 -1.11 10.64 -7.49
C ASN A 160 -2.56 11.00 -7.13
N ARG A 161 -2.96 10.84 -5.86
CA ARG A 161 -4.28 11.22 -5.33
C ARG A 161 -4.15 11.84 -3.94
N ILE A 162 -5.05 12.76 -3.63
CA ILE A 162 -5.27 13.26 -2.27
C ILE A 162 -6.75 13.09 -1.96
N ILE A 163 -7.06 12.37 -0.88
CA ILE A 163 -8.44 12.06 -0.50
C ILE A 163 -8.66 12.29 1.00
N PRO A 164 -9.86 12.74 1.43
CA PRO A 164 -10.17 12.82 2.84
C PRO A 164 -10.30 11.43 3.50
N VAL A 165 -9.81 11.28 4.74
CA VAL A 165 -9.92 10.04 5.55
C VAL A 165 -11.35 9.47 5.56
N ARG A 166 -12.37 10.32 5.58
CA ARG A 166 -13.78 9.90 5.62
C ARG A 166 -14.20 9.00 4.44
N TYR A 167 -13.50 9.04 3.30
CA TYR A 167 -13.78 8.14 2.17
C TYR A 167 -13.32 6.72 2.48
N LEU A 168 -12.11 6.57 3.03
CA LEU A 168 -11.57 5.28 3.43
C LEU A 168 -12.41 4.61 4.53
N GLU A 169 -12.90 5.38 5.48
CA GLU A 169 -13.66 4.86 6.64
C GLU A 169 -15.09 4.39 6.32
N LYS A 170 -15.61 4.62 5.12
CA LYS A 170 -16.94 4.12 4.72
C LYS A 170 -17.02 2.60 4.87
N THR A 171 -18.13 2.12 5.42
CA THR A 171 -18.41 0.70 5.61
C THR A 171 -19.23 0.08 4.48
N VAL A 172 -19.71 0.91 3.58
CA VAL A 172 -20.38 0.50 2.35
C VAL A 172 -19.42 0.58 1.17
N GLN A 173 -19.70 -0.17 0.10
CA GLN A 173 -18.94 -0.07 -1.12
C GLN A 173 -19.10 1.31 -1.76
N ASP A 174 -17.98 2.00 -1.90
CA ASP A 174 -17.91 3.33 -2.51
C ASP A 174 -16.45 3.60 -2.88
N VAL A 175 -16.22 4.59 -3.73
CA VAL A 175 -14.89 4.95 -4.23
C VAL A 175 -13.91 5.16 -3.07
N TYR A 176 -12.83 4.40 -3.08
CA TYR A 176 -11.77 4.32 -2.05
C TYR A 176 -12.25 3.90 -0.65
N ALA A 177 -13.44 3.35 -0.49
CA ALA A 177 -13.93 2.85 0.79
C ALA A 177 -13.21 1.56 1.22
N PHE A 178 -12.90 1.42 2.50
CA PHE A 178 -12.47 0.12 3.07
C PHE A 178 -13.60 -0.92 3.04
N GLY A 179 -14.86 -0.45 2.95
CA GLY A 179 -16.02 -1.32 2.96
C GLY A 179 -16.28 -2.00 4.32
N PRO A 180 -17.01 -3.14 4.30
CA PRO A 180 -17.36 -3.89 5.50
C PRO A 180 -16.11 -4.30 6.30
N VAL A 181 -16.21 -4.21 7.61
CA VAL A 181 -15.06 -4.42 8.54
C VAL A 181 -14.40 -5.78 8.33
N GLU A 182 -15.19 -6.83 8.12
CA GLU A 182 -14.72 -8.20 7.95
C GLU A 182 -13.85 -8.38 6.70
N GLY A 183 -14.04 -7.51 5.71
CA GLY A 183 -13.31 -7.53 4.45
C GLY A 183 -12.07 -6.63 4.41
N ARG A 184 -11.83 -5.83 5.45
CA ARG A 184 -10.72 -4.87 5.47
C ARG A 184 -9.38 -5.56 5.65
N GLU A 185 -8.39 -5.11 4.89
CA GLU A 185 -7.01 -5.53 5.06
C GLU A 185 -6.02 -4.45 4.66
N ALA A 186 -4.84 -4.50 5.27
CA ALA A 186 -3.73 -3.62 4.97
C ALA A 186 -2.39 -4.27 5.31
N ILE A 187 -1.34 -3.85 4.62
CA ILE A 187 0.05 -4.15 4.98
C ILE A 187 0.75 -2.83 5.27
N ILE A 188 1.29 -2.68 6.47
CA ILE A 188 2.19 -1.58 6.81
C ILE A 188 3.62 -2.04 6.54
N LEU A 189 4.43 -1.16 5.95
CA LEU A 189 5.86 -1.39 5.71
C LEU A 189 6.67 -0.21 6.24
N PHE A 190 7.88 -0.50 6.74
CA PHE A 190 8.85 0.50 7.15
C PHE A 190 10.22 0.22 6.53
N ASN A 191 10.98 1.29 6.32
CA ASN A 191 12.43 1.23 6.25
C ASN A 191 12.94 1.40 7.69
N ASP A 192 13.48 0.34 8.28
CA ASP A 192 13.86 0.31 9.71
C ASP A 192 15.08 1.19 10.02
N GLU A 193 15.86 1.61 9.03
CA GLU A 193 16.95 2.58 9.19
C GLU A 193 16.45 4.03 9.29
N THR A 194 15.25 4.30 8.77
CA THR A 194 14.68 5.65 8.70
C THR A 194 13.36 5.79 9.43
N VAL A 195 12.97 4.83 10.27
CA VAL A 195 11.76 4.92 11.10
C VAL A 195 11.88 6.09 12.06
N LEU A 196 10.98 7.05 11.94
CA LEU A 196 10.86 8.14 12.90
C LEU A 196 10.23 7.62 14.19
N THR A 197 10.83 7.96 15.34
CA THR A 197 10.24 7.71 16.64
C THR A 197 9.04 8.63 16.88
N GLU A 198 8.24 8.36 17.91
CA GLU A 198 7.11 9.22 18.30
C GLU A 198 7.55 10.67 18.56
N ASP A 199 8.79 10.88 19.01
CA ASP A 199 9.40 12.19 19.23
C ASP A 199 9.91 12.85 17.94
N LYS A 200 9.63 12.29 16.76
CA LYS A 200 10.10 12.76 15.45
C LYS A 200 11.63 12.84 15.32
N THR A 201 12.34 12.05 16.09
CA THR A 201 13.78 11.89 15.95
C THR A 201 14.07 10.87 14.86
N VAL A 202 14.97 11.19 13.94
CA VAL A 202 15.47 10.23 12.96
C VAL A 202 16.53 9.39 13.66
N GLU A 203 16.27 8.11 13.85
CA GLU A 203 17.27 7.17 14.37
C GLU A 203 18.01 6.55 13.19
N TYR A 204 19.27 6.91 13.02
CA TYR A 204 20.18 6.20 12.12
C TYR A 204 20.87 5.10 12.91
N ILE A 205 20.66 3.86 12.52
CA ILE A 205 21.48 2.74 13.00
C ILE A 205 22.75 2.75 12.17
N ILE A 206 23.84 3.14 12.79
CA ILE A 206 25.19 3.12 12.19
C ILE A 206 25.80 1.73 12.40
#